data_a8cc973d7505b01be5270031950ef1c8
#
_entry.id   a8cc973d7505b01be5270031950ef1c8
#
_cell.length_a   1.000
_cell.length_b   1.000
_cell.length_c   1.000
_cell.angle_alpha   90.00
_cell.angle_beta   90.00
_cell.angle_gamma   90.00
#
_symmetry.space_group_name_H-M   'P 1'
#
loop_
_entity.id
_entity.type
_entity.pdbx_description
1 polymer ?
#
loop_
_entity_poly.entity_id
_entity_poly.type
_entity_poly.pdbx_seq_one_letter_code
_entity_poly.pdbx_strand_id
1 'polypeptide(L)'
;MRPVAYGLWRFLGLSGPICCENGGVIWHSKWNEPLIRASGNEAHDAARWLATQIDGLDADGIESNKWRESEWCLFPYEDLEKIEEAIEKSEWSHLSVVRTGFAIHLMDPAVSKGQGLDEMCQRVNWDREQMLCVGDAPNDLSMFEFCHWSVAVGGAFDVVKDAADVVSPLPHGDTFGPLVDAIIDAKIALS
;
A
#
# COMPACT_ATOMS: atom_id res chain seq x y z
N MET A 1 -5.22 2.89 -5.61
CA MET A 1 -5.55 4.18 -6.30
C MET A 1 -6.65 4.93 -5.58
N ARG A 2 -6.57 6.26 -5.57
CA ARG A 2 -7.45 7.15 -4.82
C ARG A 2 -8.95 7.00 -5.16
N PRO A 3 -9.41 6.89 -6.41
CA PRO A 3 -10.85 6.76 -6.70
C PRO A 3 -11.52 5.56 -6.04
N VAL A 4 -10.83 4.41 -5.97
CA VAL A 4 -11.37 3.20 -5.31
C VAL A 4 -11.39 3.38 -3.79
N ALA A 5 -10.29 3.88 -3.21
CA ALA A 5 -10.22 4.14 -1.78
C ALA A 5 -11.30 5.14 -1.33
N TYR A 6 -11.52 6.21 -2.11
CA TYR A 6 -12.60 7.18 -1.86
C TYR A 6 -13.99 6.56 -1.95
N GLY A 7 -14.25 5.71 -2.96
CA GLY A 7 -15.52 5.01 -3.10
C GLY A 7 -15.82 4.13 -1.89
N LEU A 8 -14.86 3.32 -1.44
CA LEU A 8 -14.97 2.49 -0.24
C LEU A 8 -15.13 3.33 1.02
N TRP A 9 -14.35 4.39 1.18
CA TRP A 9 -14.45 5.32 2.30
C TRP A 9 -15.86 5.90 2.43
N ARG A 10 -16.47 6.34 1.31
CA ARG A 10 -17.85 6.83 1.27
C ARG A 10 -18.85 5.73 1.60
N PHE A 11 -18.71 4.56 0.99
CA PHE A 11 -19.61 3.42 1.16
C PHE A 11 -19.64 2.93 2.61
N LEU A 12 -18.48 2.87 3.26
CA LEU A 12 -18.33 2.44 4.66
C LEU A 12 -18.65 3.53 5.68
N GLY A 13 -18.94 4.77 5.25
CA GLY A 13 -19.24 5.88 6.15
C GLY A 13 -18.05 6.34 6.98
N LEU A 14 -16.82 6.15 6.47
CA LEU A 14 -15.58 6.56 7.15
C LEU A 14 -15.44 8.09 7.14
N SER A 15 -14.70 8.64 8.10
CA SER A 15 -14.49 10.09 8.25
C SER A 15 -13.01 10.50 8.32
N GLY A 16 -12.12 9.53 8.50
CA GLY A 16 -10.67 9.77 8.55
C GLY A 16 -10.05 10.07 7.19
N PRO A 17 -8.76 10.39 7.14
CA PRO A 17 -8.01 10.52 5.90
C PRO A 17 -7.88 9.18 5.17
N ILE A 18 -7.53 9.25 3.89
CA ILE A 18 -7.21 8.10 3.04
C ILE A 18 -5.72 8.15 2.72
N CYS A 19 -5.03 7.03 2.92
CA CYS A 19 -3.69 6.78 2.43
C CYS A 19 -3.78 5.66 1.39
N CYS A 20 -3.35 5.90 0.16
CA CYS A 20 -3.46 4.94 -0.95
C CYS A 20 -2.24 4.97 -1.86
N GLU A 21 -2.19 4.06 -2.85
CA GLU A 21 -1.04 3.88 -3.73
C GLU A 21 0.25 3.68 -2.94
N ASN A 22 0.23 2.67 -2.06
CA ASN A 22 1.34 2.31 -1.17
C ASN A 22 1.89 3.48 -0.33
N GLY A 23 1.09 4.47 -0.02
CA GLY A 23 1.52 5.65 0.72
C GLY A 23 1.88 6.85 -0.15
N GLY A 24 1.80 6.72 -1.47
CA GLY A 24 2.14 7.78 -2.41
C GLY A 24 1.10 8.89 -2.51
N VAL A 25 -0.16 8.60 -2.15
CA VAL A 25 -1.25 9.57 -2.20
C VAL A 25 -2.00 9.60 -0.88
N ILE A 26 -2.10 10.77 -0.27
CA ILE A 26 -2.84 11.01 0.96
C ILE A 26 -3.92 12.06 0.69
N TRP A 27 -5.12 11.82 1.18
CA TRP A 27 -6.24 12.73 1.01
C TRP A 27 -7.15 12.74 2.23
N HIS A 28 -7.77 13.89 2.48
CA HIS A 28 -8.83 14.05 3.47
C HIS A 28 -9.95 14.94 2.92
N SER A 29 -11.19 14.66 3.27
CA SER A 29 -12.38 15.41 2.81
C SER A 29 -12.37 16.91 3.17
N LYS A 30 -11.54 17.31 4.12
CA LYS A 30 -11.35 18.71 4.53
C LYS A 30 -10.24 19.43 3.76
N TRP A 31 -9.49 18.74 2.89
CA TRP A 31 -8.41 19.32 2.11
C TRP A 31 -8.88 19.61 0.70
N ASN A 32 -8.42 20.73 0.13
CA ASN A 32 -8.76 21.11 -1.23
C ASN A 32 -8.13 20.16 -2.25
N GLU A 33 -6.89 19.73 -1.99
CA GLU A 33 -6.12 18.89 -2.90
C GLU A 33 -5.52 17.68 -2.15
N PRO A 34 -5.32 16.54 -2.83
CA PRO A 34 -4.54 15.44 -2.27
C PRO A 34 -3.08 15.84 -2.09
N LEU A 35 -2.39 15.20 -1.18
CA LEU A 35 -0.94 15.21 -1.13
C LEU A 35 -0.42 14.07 -1.99
N ILE A 36 0.29 14.40 -3.07
CA ILE A 36 1.01 13.44 -3.92
C ILE A 36 2.46 13.45 -3.47
N ARG A 37 2.96 12.34 -2.94
CA ARG A 37 4.31 12.22 -2.35
C ARG A 37 5.37 11.87 -3.39
N ALA A 38 4.98 11.28 -4.51
CA ALA A 38 5.85 10.96 -5.64
C ALA A 38 5.08 11.10 -6.94
N SER A 39 5.79 11.27 -8.05
CA SER A 39 5.19 11.32 -9.38
C SER A 39 5.21 9.94 -10.03
N GLY A 40 4.06 9.45 -10.49
CA GLY A 40 3.98 8.23 -11.28
C GLY A 40 4.59 8.32 -12.70
N ASN A 41 4.95 9.52 -13.17
CA ASN A 41 5.49 9.71 -14.52
C ASN A 41 6.81 8.98 -14.73
N GLU A 42 7.72 9.04 -13.77
CA GLU A 42 9.01 8.36 -13.85
C GLU A 42 8.86 6.84 -13.89
N ALA A 43 7.97 6.29 -13.06
CA ALA A 43 7.65 4.87 -13.07
C ALA A 43 7.00 4.44 -14.41
N HIS A 44 6.18 5.31 -15.02
CA HIS A 44 5.61 5.07 -16.35
C HIS A 44 6.68 5.09 -17.45
N ASP A 45 7.64 6.03 -17.40
CA ASP A 45 8.73 6.10 -18.36
C ASP A 45 9.64 4.87 -18.23
N ALA A 46 9.90 4.41 -17.00
CA ALA A 46 10.60 3.15 -16.74
C ALA A 46 9.85 1.94 -17.34
N ALA A 47 8.51 1.88 -17.20
CA ALA A 47 7.70 0.82 -17.80
C ALA A 47 7.80 0.80 -19.34
N ARG A 48 7.76 1.97 -19.96
CA ARG A 48 7.95 2.10 -21.42
C ARG A 48 9.34 1.62 -21.87
N TRP A 49 10.37 1.97 -21.12
CA TRP A 49 11.70 1.51 -21.39
C TRP A 49 11.81 -0.02 -21.20
N LEU A 50 11.25 -0.59 -20.13
CA LEU A 50 11.21 -2.04 -19.90
C LEU A 50 10.61 -2.80 -21.09
N ALA A 51 9.55 -2.28 -21.70
CA ALA A 51 8.94 -2.89 -22.89
C ALA A 51 9.86 -2.89 -24.11
N THR A 52 10.93 -2.08 -24.13
CA THR A 52 11.97 -2.14 -25.15
C THR A 52 13.07 -3.16 -24.84
N GLN A 53 13.17 -3.60 -23.59
CA GLN A 53 14.19 -4.54 -23.10
C GLN A 53 13.66 -5.97 -22.95
N ILE A 54 12.37 -6.11 -22.63
CA ILE A 54 11.73 -7.40 -22.33
C ILE A 54 10.65 -7.66 -23.38
N ASP A 55 10.89 -8.66 -24.22
CA ASP A 55 9.94 -9.02 -25.29
C ASP A 55 8.60 -9.46 -24.72
N GLY A 56 7.53 -8.84 -25.23
CA GLY A 56 6.14 -9.13 -24.82
C GLY A 56 5.67 -8.43 -23.56
N LEU A 57 6.50 -7.62 -22.88
CA LEU A 57 6.08 -6.82 -21.73
C LEU A 57 5.15 -5.68 -22.21
N ASP A 58 3.97 -5.56 -21.56
CA ASP A 58 3.03 -4.48 -21.82
C ASP A 58 3.30 -3.28 -20.91
N ALA A 59 3.82 -2.20 -21.50
CA ALA A 59 4.13 -0.96 -20.77
C ALA A 59 2.90 -0.25 -20.19
N ASP A 60 1.73 -0.43 -20.79
CA ASP A 60 0.49 0.17 -20.28
C ASP A 60 0.05 -0.50 -18.96
N GLY A 61 0.42 -1.76 -18.79
CA GLY A 61 0.18 -2.51 -17.57
C GLY A 61 -1.31 -2.65 -17.24
N ILE A 62 -1.65 -2.64 -15.96
CA ILE A 62 -3.03 -2.86 -15.53
C ILE A 62 -3.94 -1.64 -15.83
N GLU A 63 -5.20 -1.91 -16.18
CA GLU A 63 -6.17 -0.88 -16.57
C GLU A 63 -6.28 0.29 -15.57
N SER A 64 -6.06 0.03 -14.28
CA SER A 64 -6.17 1.04 -13.24
C SER A 64 -5.06 2.11 -13.24
N ASN A 65 -4.00 1.94 -14.04
CA ASN A 65 -2.93 2.93 -14.17
C ASN A 65 -3.42 4.31 -14.60
N LYS A 66 -4.46 4.37 -15.42
CA LYS A 66 -5.09 5.64 -15.83
C LYS A 66 -5.64 6.51 -14.70
N TRP A 67 -5.73 5.97 -13.49
CA TRP A 67 -6.18 6.68 -12.28
C TRP A 67 -5.12 6.72 -11.17
N ARG A 68 -3.88 6.24 -11.45
CA ARG A 68 -2.79 6.31 -10.50
C ARG A 68 -2.05 7.63 -10.62
N GLU A 69 -1.55 8.10 -9.50
CA GLU A 69 -0.92 9.43 -9.39
C GLU A 69 0.55 9.33 -8.95
N SER A 70 0.95 8.25 -8.25
CA SER A 70 2.27 8.15 -7.60
C SER A 70 3.07 6.89 -7.92
N GLU A 71 2.52 5.97 -8.68
CA GLU A 71 3.17 4.70 -9.05
C GLU A 71 2.68 4.23 -10.41
N TRP A 72 3.37 3.22 -10.99
CA TRP A 72 2.91 2.53 -12.20
C TRP A 72 2.91 1.02 -11.96
N CYS A 73 1.90 0.31 -12.44
CA CYS A 73 1.69 -1.10 -12.16
C CYS A 73 1.70 -1.93 -13.44
N LEU A 74 2.64 -2.84 -13.55
CA LEU A 74 2.68 -3.86 -14.58
C LEU A 74 1.76 -5.04 -14.21
N PHE A 75 1.46 -5.91 -15.17
CA PHE A 75 0.67 -7.10 -14.90
C PHE A 75 1.36 -8.06 -13.92
N PRO A 76 0.60 -8.78 -13.06
CA PRO A 76 1.19 -9.65 -12.03
C PRO A 76 1.87 -10.90 -12.60
N TYR A 77 1.59 -11.26 -13.85
CA TYR A 77 2.17 -12.42 -14.54
C TYR A 77 3.48 -12.11 -15.27
N GLU A 78 3.89 -10.85 -15.34
CA GLU A 78 5.19 -10.48 -15.91
C GLU A 78 6.35 -11.11 -15.14
N ASP A 79 7.49 -11.26 -15.80
CA ASP A 79 8.69 -11.89 -15.23
C ASP A 79 9.38 -10.91 -14.27
N LEU A 80 9.13 -11.08 -12.98
CA LEU A 80 9.64 -10.18 -11.93
C LEU A 80 11.18 -10.12 -11.94
N GLU A 81 11.84 -11.29 -12.07
CA GLU A 81 13.32 -11.35 -12.01
C GLU A 81 13.96 -10.56 -13.16
N LYS A 82 13.38 -10.67 -14.37
CA LYS A 82 13.85 -9.88 -15.52
C LYS A 82 13.60 -8.39 -15.34
N ILE A 83 12.46 -8.01 -14.76
CA ILE A 83 12.13 -6.61 -14.48
C ILE A 83 13.11 -6.03 -13.47
N GLU A 84 13.35 -6.72 -12.34
CA GLU A 84 14.31 -6.30 -11.30
C GLU A 84 15.70 -6.17 -11.87
N GLU A 85 16.18 -7.17 -12.61
CA GLU A 85 17.51 -7.17 -13.23
C GLU A 85 17.68 -6.03 -14.26
N ALA A 86 16.64 -5.75 -15.05
CA ALA A 86 16.66 -4.66 -16.02
C ALA A 86 16.66 -3.29 -15.33
N ILE A 87 15.80 -3.10 -14.32
CA ILE A 87 15.74 -1.85 -13.55
C ILE A 87 17.07 -1.59 -12.84
N GLU A 88 17.66 -2.58 -12.17
CA GLU A 88 18.94 -2.45 -11.47
C GLU A 88 20.07 -1.92 -12.38
N LYS A 89 20.05 -2.30 -13.67
CA LYS A 89 21.07 -1.92 -14.66
C LYS A 89 20.73 -0.64 -15.44
N SER A 90 19.64 0.03 -15.12
CA SER A 90 19.12 1.20 -15.84
C SER A 90 19.36 2.51 -15.09
N GLU A 91 18.96 3.61 -15.71
CA GLU A 91 18.89 4.91 -15.07
C GLU A 91 17.81 4.98 -13.98
N TRP A 92 16.84 4.06 -13.98
CA TRP A 92 15.78 3.92 -12.97
C TRP A 92 16.14 2.94 -11.84
N SER A 93 17.39 2.61 -11.65
CA SER A 93 17.87 1.67 -10.60
C SER A 93 17.50 2.07 -9.17
N HIS A 94 17.08 3.31 -8.97
CA HIS A 94 16.56 3.81 -7.70
C HIS A 94 15.08 3.43 -7.46
N LEU A 95 14.30 3.08 -8.50
CA LEU A 95 12.91 2.70 -8.32
C LEU A 95 12.77 1.36 -7.60
N SER A 96 11.81 1.30 -6.70
CA SER A 96 11.38 0.05 -6.05
C SER A 96 10.49 -0.75 -6.98
N VAL A 97 10.75 -2.06 -7.06
CA VAL A 97 9.92 -3.04 -7.78
C VAL A 97 9.30 -3.98 -6.76
N VAL A 98 7.97 -3.97 -6.63
CA VAL A 98 7.27 -4.77 -5.61
C VAL A 98 6.13 -5.54 -6.22
N ARG A 99 6.16 -6.89 -6.14
CA ARG A 99 5.03 -7.73 -6.54
C ARG A 99 4.02 -7.86 -5.41
N THR A 100 2.76 -7.68 -5.76
CA THR A 100 1.60 -7.98 -4.91
C THR A 100 0.72 -9.04 -5.59
N GLY A 101 -0.39 -9.42 -4.95
CA GLY A 101 -1.32 -10.40 -5.52
C GLY A 101 -1.98 -9.97 -6.84
N PHE A 102 -1.93 -8.70 -7.22
CA PHE A 102 -2.63 -8.19 -8.41
C PHE A 102 -1.75 -7.42 -9.39
N ALA A 103 -0.53 -7.02 -9.05
CA ALA A 103 0.35 -6.24 -9.89
C ALA A 103 1.82 -6.33 -9.48
N ILE A 104 2.72 -5.90 -10.39
CA ILE A 104 4.09 -5.52 -10.07
C ILE A 104 4.13 -3.99 -10.08
N HIS A 105 4.45 -3.41 -8.94
CA HIS A 105 4.49 -1.96 -8.72
C HIS A 105 5.89 -1.42 -9.01
N LEU A 106 5.98 -0.40 -9.85
CA LEU A 106 7.14 0.46 -10.00
C LEU A 106 6.85 1.75 -9.27
N MET A 107 7.69 2.13 -8.30
CA MET A 107 7.42 3.29 -7.47
C MET A 107 8.69 3.90 -6.90
N ASP A 108 8.62 5.17 -6.52
CA ASP A 108 9.68 5.87 -5.81
C ASP A 108 9.99 5.17 -4.48
N PRO A 109 11.25 4.93 -4.12
CA PRO A 109 11.63 4.28 -2.87
C PRO A 109 11.23 5.07 -1.61
N ALA A 110 10.96 6.38 -1.74
CA ALA A 110 10.40 7.20 -0.66
C ALA A 110 8.89 6.95 -0.46
N VAL A 111 8.26 6.05 -1.24
CA VAL A 111 6.86 5.68 -1.11
C VAL A 111 6.75 4.32 -0.44
N SER A 112 6.20 4.32 0.78
CA SER A 112 5.78 3.10 1.47
C SER A 112 4.54 3.40 2.33
N LYS A 113 3.79 2.37 2.69
CA LYS A 113 2.57 2.55 3.53
C LYS A 113 2.91 3.19 4.87
N GLY A 114 4.01 2.79 5.51
CA GLY A 114 4.46 3.37 6.78
C GLY A 114 4.80 4.85 6.66
N GLN A 115 5.57 5.23 5.65
CA GLN A 115 5.90 6.64 5.41
C GLN A 115 4.67 7.48 5.04
N GLY A 116 3.73 6.91 4.28
CA GLY A 116 2.45 7.57 4.00
C GLY A 116 1.62 7.79 5.25
N LEU A 117 1.59 6.81 6.15
CA LEU A 117 0.91 6.94 7.45
C LEU A 117 1.59 7.97 8.36
N ASP A 118 2.92 8.02 8.39
CA ASP A 118 3.65 9.03 9.17
C ASP A 118 3.30 10.45 8.73
N GLU A 119 3.39 10.74 7.45
CA GLU A 119 2.99 12.04 6.87
C GLU A 119 1.52 12.34 7.15
N MET A 120 0.65 11.35 7.03
CA MET A 120 -0.78 11.48 7.32
C MET A 120 -1.01 11.84 8.79
N CYS A 121 -0.38 11.14 9.72
CA CYS A 121 -0.51 11.36 11.16
C CYS A 121 -0.05 12.76 11.55
N GLN A 122 1.08 13.23 11.01
CA GLN A 122 1.58 14.57 11.24
C GLN A 122 0.55 15.63 10.79
N ARG A 123 -0.09 15.46 9.63
CA ARG A 123 -1.07 16.42 9.10
C ARG A 123 -2.38 16.48 9.84
N VAL A 124 -2.82 15.35 10.39
CA VAL A 124 -4.09 15.29 11.15
C VAL A 124 -3.89 15.25 12.65
N ASN A 125 -2.64 15.35 13.12
CA ASN A 125 -2.25 15.28 14.52
C ASN A 125 -2.77 14.01 15.22
N TRP A 126 -2.56 12.88 14.58
CA TRP A 126 -2.84 11.57 15.16
C TRP A 126 -1.59 10.96 15.78
N ASP A 127 -1.78 10.27 16.88
CA ASP A 127 -0.73 9.58 17.61
C ASP A 127 -0.63 8.14 17.12
N ARG A 128 0.56 7.76 16.60
CA ARG A 128 0.84 6.39 16.15
C ARG A 128 0.65 5.34 17.25
N GLU A 129 0.83 5.72 18.51
CA GLU A 129 0.64 4.85 19.67
C GLU A 129 -0.84 4.42 19.85
N GLN A 130 -1.77 5.07 19.15
CA GLN A 130 -3.19 4.73 19.13
C GLN A 130 -3.61 3.99 17.86
N MET A 131 -2.65 3.61 17.01
CA MET A 131 -2.93 2.98 15.73
C MET A 131 -2.71 1.47 15.79
N LEU A 132 -3.69 0.76 15.22
CA LEU A 132 -3.60 -0.65 14.90
C LEU A 132 -3.73 -0.80 13.39
N CYS A 133 -2.88 -1.58 12.79
CA CYS A 133 -2.95 -1.90 11.37
C CYS A 133 -3.21 -3.40 11.12
N VAL A 134 -3.79 -3.69 9.96
CA VAL A 134 -4.07 -5.05 9.50
C VAL A 134 -3.51 -5.19 8.08
N GLY A 135 -2.77 -6.27 7.82
CA GLY A 135 -2.13 -6.48 6.54
C GLY A 135 -2.01 -7.95 6.13
N ASP A 136 -1.65 -8.19 4.88
CA ASP A 136 -1.53 -9.53 4.30
C ASP A 136 -0.31 -9.73 3.39
N ALA A 137 0.31 -8.65 2.89
CA ALA A 137 1.33 -8.71 1.86
C ALA A 137 2.63 -7.94 2.25
N PRO A 138 3.78 -8.22 1.61
CA PRO A 138 5.07 -7.62 1.97
C PRO A 138 5.08 -6.09 1.99
N ASN A 139 4.25 -5.42 1.17
CA ASN A 139 4.11 -3.97 1.19
C ASN A 139 3.42 -3.41 2.45
N ASP A 140 2.89 -4.28 3.34
CA ASP A 140 2.34 -3.91 4.65
C ASP A 140 3.40 -3.86 5.75
N LEU A 141 4.58 -4.44 5.55
CA LEU A 141 5.63 -4.49 6.58
C LEU A 141 5.99 -3.11 7.12
N SER A 142 6.16 -2.13 6.23
CA SER A 142 6.44 -0.75 6.65
C SER A 142 5.32 -0.12 7.48
N MET A 143 4.08 -0.53 7.27
CA MET A 143 2.93 -0.11 8.08
C MET A 143 2.95 -0.80 9.46
N PHE A 144 3.37 -2.07 9.54
CA PHE A 144 3.55 -2.80 10.79
C PHE A 144 4.64 -2.17 11.67
N GLU A 145 5.76 -1.78 11.05
CA GLU A 145 6.83 -1.06 11.75
C GLU A 145 6.40 0.33 12.27
N PHE A 146 5.47 0.97 11.59
CA PHE A 146 4.99 2.30 11.96
C PHE A 146 3.94 2.27 13.06
N CYS A 147 2.92 1.41 12.96
CA CYS A 147 1.80 1.37 13.91
C CYS A 147 2.22 0.76 15.26
N HIS A 148 1.47 1.11 16.31
CA HIS A 148 1.71 0.53 17.65
C HIS A 148 1.37 -0.96 17.72
N TRP A 149 0.31 -1.37 17.02
CA TRP A 149 -0.11 -2.78 16.90
C TRP A 149 -0.30 -3.18 15.46
N SER A 150 0.13 -4.41 15.16
CA SER A 150 0.01 -5.01 13.84
C SER A 150 -0.67 -6.36 13.89
N VAL A 151 -1.57 -6.60 12.95
CA VAL A 151 -2.32 -7.85 12.79
C VAL A 151 -2.14 -8.39 11.38
N ALA A 152 -1.57 -9.57 11.25
CA ALA A 152 -1.58 -10.32 9.99
C ALA A 152 -2.87 -11.14 9.89
N VAL A 153 -3.56 -11.12 8.74
CA VAL A 153 -4.69 -12.01 8.49
C VAL A 153 -4.21 -13.45 8.30
N GLY A 154 -5.05 -14.44 8.55
CA GLY A 154 -4.66 -15.86 8.50
C GLY A 154 -4.12 -16.34 7.15
N GLY A 155 -4.54 -15.71 6.04
CA GLY A 155 -4.04 -15.97 4.68
C GLY A 155 -2.84 -15.12 4.25
N ALA A 156 -2.24 -14.32 5.14
CA ALA A 156 -1.09 -13.47 4.83
C ALA A 156 0.15 -14.27 4.43
N PHE A 157 1.09 -13.61 3.74
CA PHE A 157 2.42 -14.17 3.46
C PHE A 157 3.17 -14.46 4.77
N ASP A 158 4.00 -15.50 4.78
CA ASP A 158 4.70 -15.93 6.01
C ASP A 158 5.57 -14.80 6.58
N VAL A 159 6.29 -14.04 5.75
CA VAL A 159 7.09 -12.89 6.17
C VAL A 159 6.24 -11.81 6.88
N VAL A 160 4.97 -11.67 6.51
CA VAL A 160 4.04 -10.72 7.15
C VAL A 160 3.53 -11.26 8.49
N LYS A 161 3.24 -12.57 8.55
CA LYS A 161 2.87 -13.24 9.82
C LYS A 161 4.00 -13.19 10.83
N ASP A 162 5.24 -13.40 10.38
CA ASP A 162 6.43 -13.38 11.24
C ASP A 162 6.72 -11.98 11.81
N ALA A 163 6.31 -10.93 11.10
CA ALA A 163 6.50 -9.53 11.51
C ALA A 163 5.35 -8.97 12.35
N ALA A 164 4.19 -9.64 12.40
CA ALA A 164 3.00 -9.14 13.08
C ALA A 164 3.04 -9.43 14.59
N ASP A 165 2.50 -8.49 15.40
CA ASP A 165 2.27 -8.73 16.84
C ASP A 165 1.21 -9.81 17.07
N VAL A 166 0.22 -9.88 16.17
CA VAL A 166 -0.87 -10.87 16.26
C VAL A 166 -1.15 -11.46 14.86
N VAL A 167 -1.29 -12.77 14.81
CA VAL A 167 -1.76 -13.47 13.60
C VAL A 167 -3.20 -13.94 13.81
N SER A 168 -4.10 -13.46 12.98
CA SER A 168 -5.50 -13.88 12.99
C SER A 168 -5.61 -15.33 12.48
N PRO A 169 -6.42 -16.19 13.10
CA PRO A 169 -6.73 -17.51 12.54
C PRO A 169 -7.68 -17.43 11.34
N LEU A 170 -8.29 -16.27 11.09
CA LEU A 170 -9.28 -16.06 10.04
C LEU A 170 -8.68 -15.38 8.82
N PRO A 171 -9.06 -15.77 7.60
CA PRO A 171 -8.51 -15.18 6.38
C PRO A 171 -9.18 -13.84 6.05
N HIS A 172 -8.44 -12.98 5.35
CA HIS A 172 -8.96 -11.77 4.71
C HIS A 172 -9.93 -10.93 5.61
N GLY A 173 -11.07 -10.56 5.07
CA GLY A 173 -12.09 -9.74 5.73
C GLY A 173 -12.73 -10.37 6.97
N ASP A 174 -12.70 -11.68 7.11
CA ASP A 174 -13.26 -12.40 8.27
C ASP A 174 -12.54 -12.06 9.57
N THR A 175 -11.30 -11.58 9.48
CA THR A 175 -10.50 -11.09 10.62
C THR A 175 -11.16 -9.88 11.32
N PHE A 176 -11.83 -8.99 10.58
CA PHE A 176 -12.24 -7.69 11.11
C PHE A 176 -13.35 -7.76 12.16
N GLY A 177 -14.33 -8.66 12.02
CA GLY A 177 -15.42 -8.78 12.99
C GLY A 177 -14.89 -9.08 14.40
N PRO A 178 -14.21 -10.21 14.63
CA PRO A 178 -13.64 -10.56 15.94
C PRO A 178 -12.61 -9.55 16.46
N LEU A 179 -11.82 -8.92 15.57
CA LEU A 179 -10.86 -7.89 15.96
C LEU A 179 -11.55 -6.65 16.51
N VAL A 180 -12.61 -6.18 15.87
CA VAL A 180 -13.40 -5.03 16.34
C VAL A 180 -14.08 -5.34 17.66
N ASP A 181 -14.66 -6.53 17.83
CA ASP A 181 -15.27 -6.97 19.09
C ASP A 181 -14.23 -6.95 20.23
N ALA A 182 -13.03 -7.50 19.99
CA ALA A 182 -11.96 -7.49 20.99
C ALA A 182 -11.51 -6.08 21.39
N ILE A 183 -11.44 -5.13 20.42
CA ILE A 183 -11.11 -3.73 20.70
C ILE A 183 -12.20 -3.05 21.53
N ILE A 184 -13.48 -3.32 21.24
CA ILE A 184 -14.62 -2.77 21.98
C ILE A 184 -14.58 -3.30 23.42
N ASP A 185 -14.43 -4.60 23.60
CA ASP A 185 -14.38 -5.24 24.92
C ASP A 185 -13.23 -4.70 25.79
N ALA A 186 -12.04 -4.54 25.18
CA ALA A 186 -10.89 -3.95 25.85
C ALA A 186 -11.15 -2.50 26.30
N LYS A 187 -11.80 -1.67 25.47
CA LYS A 187 -12.17 -0.29 25.83
C LYS A 187 -13.19 -0.24 26.96
N ILE A 188 -14.18 -1.13 26.97
CA ILE A 188 -15.17 -1.22 28.05
C ILE A 188 -14.49 -1.63 29.37
N ALA A 189 -13.55 -2.56 29.32
CA ALA A 189 -12.85 -3.03 30.52
C ALA A 189 -11.92 -1.97 31.16
N LEU A 190 -11.51 -0.95 30.38
CA LEU A 190 -10.63 0.15 30.82
C LEU A 190 -11.39 1.43 31.23
N SER A 191 -12.69 1.47 31.03
CA SER A 191 -13.57 2.62 31.38
C SER A 191 -14.22 2.45 32.75
#